data_8079bfebcc7eb81ef831a7948d9252b1
#
_entry.id   8079bfebcc7eb81ef831a7948d9252b1
#
_cell.length_a   1.000
_cell.length_b   1.000
_cell.length_c   1.000
_cell.angle_alpha   90.00
_cell.angle_beta   90.00
_cell.angle_gamma   90.00
#
_symmetry.space_group_name_H-M   'P 1'
#
loop_
_entity.id
_entity.type
_entity.pdbx_description
1 polymer ?
#
loop_
_entity_poly.entity_id
_entity_poly.type
_entity_poly.pdbx_seq_one_letter_code
_entity_poly.pdbx_strand_id
1 'polypeptide(L)'
;MRNRGIPFLSLALLAACAASNPYHPLSSGEGYSEVAVAPNRWQISFHGTSDQDELAAKKYALVRAAEIAKGGGFPYFRLEEGKTRANEDRETVRETDAVRENNYPGQPWAGKRTRSRTVSRTERRPVVRITVDLEKDRCGECLETDAVLNEAAATGVIGK
;
A
#
# COMPACT_ATOMS: atom_id res chain seq x y z
N MET A 1 -9.15 41.81 -47.49
CA MET A 1 -9.16 41.65 -46.03
C MET A 1 -9.47 40.19 -45.73
N ARG A 2 -8.47 39.39 -45.35
CA ARG A 2 -8.63 37.91 -45.11
C ARG A 2 -8.46 37.67 -43.60
N ASN A 3 -9.61 37.43 -42.91
CA ASN A 3 -9.64 37.02 -41.52
C ASN A 3 -9.12 35.57 -41.41
N ARG A 4 -7.98 35.38 -40.74
CA ARG A 4 -7.44 34.08 -40.33
C ARG A 4 -7.95 33.78 -38.92
N GLY A 5 -8.98 32.93 -38.83
CA GLY A 5 -9.43 32.37 -37.57
C GLY A 5 -8.37 31.43 -37.01
N ILE A 6 -7.95 31.65 -35.77
CA ILE A 6 -7.05 30.75 -35.00
C ILE A 6 -7.95 29.74 -34.33
N PRO A 7 -7.75 28.42 -34.55
CA PRO A 7 -8.47 27.40 -33.77
C PRO A 7 -7.91 27.36 -32.36
N PHE A 8 -8.74 27.62 -31.36
CA PHE A 8 -8.47 27.36 -29.96
C PHE A 8 -8.41 25.82 -29.76
N LEU A 9 -7.20 25.28 -29.63
CA LEU A 9 -6.97 23.90 -29.26
C LEU A 9 -7.22 23.77 -27.74
N SER A 10 -8.42 23.32 -27.37
CA SER A 10 -8.77 23.02 -25.98
C SER A 10 -7.98 21.80 -25.51
N LEU A 11 -6.91 22.03 -24.75
CA LEU A 11 -6.13 21.00 -24.06
C LEU A 11 -6.94 20.49 -22.86
N ALA A 12 -7.67 19.39 -23.03
CA ALA A 12 -8.34 18.71 -21.96
C ALA A 12 -7.26 18.04 -21.05
N LEU A 13 -7.01 18.62 -19.87
CA LEU A 13 -6.23 17.95 -18.82
C LEU A 13 -7.06 16.78 -18.29
N LEU A 14 -6.72 15.57 -18.73
CA LEU A 14 -7.11 14.32 -18.07
C LEU A 14 -6.31 14.23 -16.76
N ALA A 15 -6.91 14.65 -15.66
CA ALA A 15 -6.42 14.31 -14.33
C ALA A 15 -6.60 12.79 -14.14
N ALA A 16 -5.58 12.03 -14.52
CA ALA A 16 -5.49 10.63 -14.13
C ALA A 16 -5.35 10.59 -12.61
N CYS A 17 -6.38 10.11 -11.90
CA CYS A 17 -6.23 9.66 -10.51
C CYS A 17 -5.23 8.50 -10.53
N ALA A 18 -3.96 8.78 -10.32
CA ALA A 18 -2.95 7.77 -10.09
C ALA A 18 -3.32 7.13 -8.74
N ALA A 19 -3.85 5.89 -8.77
CA ALA A 19 -3.94 5.07 -7.59
C ALA A 19 -2.52 4.99 -6.99
N SER A 20 -2.37 5.42 -5.74
CA SER A 20 -1.07 5.40 -5.07
C SER A 20 -0.61 3.95 -5.00
N ASN A 21 0.58 3.66 -5.56
CA ASN A 21 1.16 2.33 -5.45
C ASN A 21 1.47 2.06 -3.96
N PRO A 22 0.87 1.04 -3.33
CA PRO A 22 1.11 0.74 -1.93
C PRO A 22 2.53 0.22 -1.65
N TYR A 23 3.29 -0.11 -2.71
CA TYR A 23 4.67 -0.59 -2.60
C TYR A 23 5.65 0.59 -2.46
N HIS A 24 5.87 1.03 -1.24
CA HIS A 24 6.80 2.09 -0.86
C HIS A 24 7.38 1.84 0.54
N PRO A 25 8.48 2.49 0.93
CA PRO A 25 8.95 2.44 2.31
C PRO A 25 7.86 2.85 3.31
N LEU A 26 7.83 2.22 4.48
CA LEU A 26 6.81 2.43 5.51
C LEU A 26 6.62 3.92 5.80
N SER A 27 5.42 4.41 5.50
CA SER A 27 5.01 5.79 5.71
C SER A 27 3.54 5.83 6.06
N SER A 28 3.15 6.61 7.04
CA SER A 28 1.74 6.75 7.47
C SER A 28 1.04 5.42 7.80
N GLY A 29 1.81 4.41 8.25
CA GLY A 29 1.28 3.09 8.62
C GLY A 29 1.10 2.12 7.45
N GLU A 30 1.52 2.46 6.23
CA GLU A 30 1.46 1.63 5.03
C GLU A 30 2.83 1.49 4.38
N GLY A 31 3.07 0.37 3.67
CA GLY A 31 4.32 0.11 2.97
C GLY A 31 5.21 -0.93 3.62
N TYR A 32 6.45 -1.03 3.15
CA TYR A 32 7.40 -2.02 3.65
C TYR A 32 8.44 -1.43 4.61
N SER A 33 8.93 -2.31 5.50
CA SER A 33 10.11 -2.07 6.33
C SER A 33 10.95 -3.33 6.41
N GLU A 34 12.26 -3.17 6.54
CA GLU A 34 13.19 -4.29 6.65
C GLU A 34 14.25 -4.06 7.72
N VAL A 35 14.70 -5.16 8.32
CA VAL A 35 15.79 -5.18 9.32
C VAL A 35 16.67 -6.38 9.05
N ALA A 36 17.99 -6.16 8.94
CA ALA A 36 18.96 -7.24 8.95
C ALA A 36 19.07 -7.81 10.37
N VAL A 37 18.72 -9.08 10.55
CA VAL A 37 18.74 -9.75 11.86
C VAL A 37 19.98 -10.62 12.06
N ALA A 38 20.65 -11.00 10.96
CA ALA A 38 21.95 -11.68 10.93
C ALA A 38 22.59 -11.46 9.56
N PRO A 39 23.87 -11.83 9.36
CA PRO A 39 24.47 -11.89 8.02
C PRO A 39 23.59 -12.73 7.09
N ASN A 40 23.23 -12.16 5.94
CA ASN A 40 22.36 -12.80 4.93
C ASN A 40 20.94 -13.16 5.40
N ARG A 41 20.51 -12.69 6.58
CA ARG A 41 19.15 -12.95 7.11
C ARG A 41 18.44 -11.63 7.37
N TRP A 42 17.23 -11.52 6.80
CA TRP A 42 16.44 -10.31 6.87
C TRP A 42 15.03 -10.59 7.37
N GLN A 43 14.51 -9.71 8.19
CA GLN A 43 13.11 -9.65 8.55
C GLN A 43 12.47 -8.51 7.78
N ILE A 44 11.41 -8.82 7.03
CA ILE A 44 10.68 -7.89 6.19
C ILE A 44 9.25 -7.83 6.68
N SER A 45 8.73 -6.62 6.87
CA SER A 45 7.34 -6.40 7.22
C SER A 45 6.68 -5.57 6.12
N PHE A 46 5.47 -5.94 5.74
CA PHE A 46 4.63 -5.16 4.85
C PHE A 46 3.30 -4.85 5.53
N HIS A 47 2.96 -3.57 5.59
CA HIS A 47 1.72 -3.05 6.12
C HIS A 47 0.83 -2.68 4.94
N GLY A 48 -0.22 -3.45 4.73
CA GLY A 48 -1.16 -3.26 3.63
C GLY A 48 -2.15 -2.14 3.88
N THR A 49 -2.88 -1.79 2.84
CA THR A 49 -4.02 -0.88 2.88
C THR A 49 -5.29 -1.64 3.25
N SER A 50 -6.37 -0.94 3.58
CA SER A 50 -7.64 -1.56 4.02
C SER A 50 -8.37 -2.33 2.91
N ASP A 51 -7.99 -2.12 1.65
CA ASP A 51 -8.52 -2.80 0.46
C ASP A 51 -7.69 -4.03 0.04
N GLN A 52 -6.56 -4.28 0.72
CA GLN A 52 -5.69 -5.41 0.44
C GLN A 52 -6.00 -6.60 1.35
N ASP A 53 -5.80 -7.79 0.80
CA ASP A 53 -5.82 -9.03 1.56
C ASP A 53 -4.41 -9.45 2.01
N GLU A 54 -4.33 -10.46 2.86
CA GLU A 54 -3.08 -11.01 3.37
C GLU A 54 -2.18 -11.55 2.25
N LEU A 55 -2.77 -12.12 1.20
CA LEU A 55 -2.02 -12.67 0.08
C LEU A 55 -1.32 -11.58 -0.72
N ALA A 56 -2.00 -10.46 -0.96
CA ALA A 56 -1.41 -9.30 -1.60
C ALA A 56 -0.26 -8.73 -0.76
N ALA A 57 -0.48 -8.54 0.55
CA ALA A 57 0.56 -8.09 1.47
C ALA A 57 1.79 -9.02 1.50
N LYS A 58 1.57 -10.34 1.44
CA LYS A 58 2.65 -11.34 1.36
C LYS A 58 3.44 -11.21 0.06
N LYS A 59 2.77 -10.99 -1.08
CA LYS A 59 3.45 -10.76 -2.36
C LYS A 59 4.37 -9.54 -2.29
N TYR A 60 3.93 -8.43 -1.73
CA TYR A 60 4.76 -7.23 -1.57
C TYR A 60 5.97 -7.50 -0.66
N ALA A 61 5.79 -8.24 0.43
CA ALA A 61 6.91 -8.63 1.29
C ALA A 61 7.94 -9.50 0.55
N LEU A 62 7.49 -10.45 -0.29
CA LEU A 62 8.36 -11.29 -1.12
C LEU A 62 9.11 -10.48 -2.18
N VAL A 63 8.46 -9.49 -2.80
CA VAL A 63 9.12 -8.58 -3.75
C VAL A 63 10.25 -7.83 -3.05
N ARG A 64 10.01 -7.32 -1.83
CA ARG A 64 11.07 -6.64 -1.07
C ARG A 64 12.24 -7.58 -0.73
N ALA A 65 11.96 -8.83 -0.38
CA ALA A 65 12.99 -9.85 -0.17
C ALA A 65 13.84 -10.05 -1.42
N ALA A 66 13.22 -10.16 -2.59
CA ALA A 66 13.93 -10.32 -3.85
C ALA A 66 14.77 -9.08 -4.22
N GLU A 67 14.30 -7.86 -3.96
CA GLU A 67 15.09 -6.65 -4.17
C GLU A 67 16.34 -6.61 -3.29
N ILE A 68 16.21 -6.99 -2.01
CA ILE A 68 17.33 -7.07 -1.08
C ILE A 68 18.32 -8.15 -1.55
N ALA A 69 17.83 -9.34 -1.93
CA ALA A 69 18.65 -10.41 -2.45
C ALA A 69 19.43 -9.99 -3.70
N LYS A 70 18.74 -9.34 -4.66
CA LYS A 70 19.37 -8.82 -5.88
C LYS A 70 20.43 -7.76 -5.58
N GLY A 71 20.13 -6.80 -4.70
CA GLY A 71 21.07 -5.77 -4.28
C GLY A 71 22.32 -6.33 -3.59
N GLY A 72 22.17 -7.44 -2.86
CA GLY A 72 23.28 -8.17 -2.24
C GLY A 72 24.00 -9.16 -3.18
N GLY A 73 23.53 -9.33 -4.43
CA GLY A 73 24.08 -10.29 -5.38
C GLY A 73 23.77 -11.75 -5.02
N PHE A 74 22.63 -12.00 -4.41
CA PHE A 74 22.14 -13.34 -4.08
C PHE A 74 21.08 -13.77 -5.12
N PRO A 75 21.35 -14.85 -5.88
CA PRO A 75 20.40 -15.34 -6.89
C PRO A 75 19.19 -16.04 -6.32
N TYR A 76 19.27 -16.44 -5.05
CA TYR A 76 18.20 -17.18 -4.36
C TYR A 76 17.95 -16.62 -2.95
N PHE A 77 16.74 -16.86 -2.45
CA PHE A 77 16.41 -16.66 -1.04
C PHE A 77 15.39 -17.69 -0.59
N ARG A 78 15.38 -17.98 0.69
CA ARG A 78 14.50 -18.97 1.32
C ARG A 78 13.68 -18.28 2.41
N LEU A 79 12.39 -18.63 2.46
CA LEU A 79 11.53 -18.26 3.59
C LEU A 79 11.85 -19.21 4.78
N GLU A 80 12.05 -18.62 5.95
CA GLU A 80 12.16 -19.41 7.16
C GLU A 80 10.77 -19.92 7.58
N GLU A 81 10.58 -21.25 7.65
CA GLU A 81 9.32 -21.85 8.04
C GLU A 81 8.87 -21.41 9.44
N GLY A 82 7.56 -21.22 9.61
CA GLY A 82 6.92 -20.86 10.88
C GLY A 82 7.10 -19.41 11.32
N LYS A 83 7.79 -18.54 10.56
CA LYS A 83 7.97 -17.12 10.89
C LYS A 83 7.21 -16.14 10.00
N THR A 84 6.36 -16.63 9.10
CA THR A 84 5.38 -15.78 8.44
C THR A 84 4.26 -15.45 9.44
N ARG A 85 4.12 -14.18 9.81
CA ARG A 85 3.04 -13.72 10.67
C ARG A 85 2.20 -12.73 9.92
N ALA A 86 0.92 -13.01 9.80
CA ALA A 86 -0.07 -12.05 9.36
C ALA A 86 -0.83 -11.54 10.57
N ASN A 87 -0.82 -10.25 10.78
CA ASN A 87 -1.63 -9.58 11.79
C ASN A 87 -2.52 -8.57 11.07
N GLU A 88 -3.71 -8.38 11.59
CA GLU A 88 -4.57 -7.28 11.16
C GLU A 88 -4.32 -6.09 12.08
N ASP A 89 -3.87 -4.99 11.53
CA ASP A 89 -3.82 -3.72 12.26
C ASP A 89 -5.21 -3.09 12.24
N ARG A 90 -5.67 -2.60 13.41
CA ARG A 90 -6.99 -1.99 13.56
C ARG A 90 -6.82 -0.51 13.82
N GLU A 91 -7.09 0.27 12.81
CA GLU A 91 -7.16 1.71 12.94
C GLU A 91 -8.60 2.18 13.19
N THR A 92 -8.79 3.04 14.17
CA THR A 92 -10.09 3.67 14.41
C THR A 92 -10.13 5.02 13.71
N VAL A 93 -10.79 5.08 12.56
CA VAL A 93 -11.02 6.34 11.85
C VAL A 93 -12.23 7.03 12.46
N ARG A 94 -12.07 8.28 12.88
CA ARG A 94 -13.16 9.14 13.36
C ARG A 94 -13.62 10.06 12.25
N GLU A 95 -14.77 9.76 11.66
CA GLU A 95 -15.42 10.68 10.75
C GLU A 95 -16.37 11.60 11.54
N THR A 96 -16.26 12.89 11.33
CA THR A 96 -17.16 13.87 11.93
C THR A 96 -18.08 14.41 10.87
N ASP A 97 -19.30 13.85 10.79
CA ASP A 97 -20.34 14.37 9.91
C ASP A 97 -21.06 15.55 10.59
N ALA A 98 -21.04 16.70 9.95
CA ALA A 98 -21.83 17.85 10.35
C ALA A 98 -23.25 17.69 9.79
N VAL A 99 -24.19 17.19 10.57
CA VAL A 99 -25.60 17.14 10.19
C VAL A 99 -26.20 18.53 10.37
N ARG A 100 -26.62 19.16 9.26
CA ARG A 100 -27.43 20.37 9.29
C ARG A 100 -28.90 19.96 9.54
N GLU A 101 -29.38 20.15 10.75
CA GLU A 101 -30.84 20.09 10.98
C GLU A 101 -31.51 21.29 10.35
N ASN A 102 -32.47 21.05 9.46
CA ASN A 102 -33.28 22.09 8.84
C ASN A 102 -34.12 22.83 9.89
N ASN A 103 -34.03 24.15 9.89
CA ASN A 103 -34.92 24.97 10.67
C ASN A 103 -36.37 24.80 10.20
N TYR A 104 -37.27 24.55 11.12
CA TYR A 104 -38.70 24.63 10.86
C TYR A 104 -39.08 26.05 10.43
N PRO A 105 -39.84 26.22 9.30
CA PRO A 105 -40.26 27.53 8.88
C PRO A 105 -41.17 28.15 9.94
N GLY A 106 -40.83 29.32 10.47
CA GLY A 106 -41.63 30.07 11.40
C GLY A 106 -41.01 30.32 12.80
N GLN A 107 -39.81 29.83 13.09
CA GLN A 107 -39.14 30.10 14.38
C GLN A 107 -37.83 30.87 14.18
N PRO A 108 -37.86 32.21 14.20
CA PRO A 108 -36.68 33.03 13.91
C PRO A 108 -35.56 32.94 14.98
N TRP A 109 -35.83 32.33 16.13
CA TRP A 109 -34.89 32.14 17.23
C TRP A 109 -34.33 30.71 17.36
N ALA A 110 -34.73 29.77 16.49
CA ALA A 110 -34.13 28.45 16.44
C ALA A 110 -32.71 28.54 15.85
N GLY A 111 -31.73 28.71 16.70
CA GLY A 111 -30.31 28.72 16.32
C GLY A 111 -29.93 27.42 15.60
N LYS A 112 -29.10 27.53 14.57
CA LYS A 112 -28.52 26.40 13.85
C LYS A 112 -27.80 25.47 14.82
N ARG A 113 -28.43 24.38 15.25
CA ARG A 113 -27.74 23.33 16.00
C ARG A 113 -26.97 22.45 15.04
N THR A 114 -25.68 22.61 15.02
CA THR A 114 -24.78 21.67 14.35
C THR A 114 -24.58 20.48 15.27
N ARG A 115 -25.15 19.35 14.94
CA ARG A 115 -24.93 18.09 15.67
C ARG A 115 -23.78 17.37 14.95
N SER A 116 -22.62 17.34 15.56
CA SER A 116 -21.53 16.50 15.10
C SER A 116 -21.73 15.08 15.58
N ARG A 117 -21.85 14.13 14.67
CA ARG A 117 -21.85 12.71 14.96
C ARG A 117 -20.47 12.17 14.69
N THR A 118 -19.80 11.66 15.71
CA THR A 118 -18.56 10.94 15.53
C THR A 118 -18.88 9.48 15.22
N VAL A 119 -18.61 9.04 14.00
CA VAL A 119 -18.71 7.63 13.62
C VAL A 119 -17.29 7.06 13.69
N SER A 120 -17.09 6.09 14.57
CA SER A 120 -15.83 5.35 14.64
C SER A 120 -15.93 4.15 13.69
N ARG A 121 -15.12 4.15 12.64
CA ARG A 121 -14.95 3.01 11.75
C ARG A 121 -13.64 2.32 12.09
N THR A 122 -13.68 1.02 12.34
CA THR A 122 -12.47 0.21 12.51
C THR A 122 -12.08 -0.32 11.14
N GLU A 123 -10.96 0.11 10.64
CA GLU A 123 -10.37 -0.44 9.40
C GLU A 123 -9.38 -1.54 9.78
N ARG A 124 -9.46 -2.65 9.05
CA ARG A 124 -8.54 -3.77 9.19
C ARG A 124 -7.53 -3.68 8.07
N ARG A 125 -6.25 -3.71 8.42
CA ARG A 125 -5.15 -3.68 7.47
C ARG A 125 -4.29 -4.92 7.68
N PRO A 126 -3.96 -5.68 6.61
CA PRO A 126 -3.10 -6.85 6.76
C PRO A 126 -1.67 -6.39 7.05
N VAL A 127 -1.04 -7.02 8.04
CA VAL A 127 0.39 -6.85 8.33
C VAL A 127 1.04 -8.22 8.20
N VAL A 128 1.90 -8.35 7.20
CA VAL A 128 2.67 -9.57 6.96
C VAL A 128 4.11 -9.34 7.36
N ARG A 129 4.66 -10.29 8.11
CA ARG A 129 6.08 -10.31 8.47
C ARG A 129 6.68 -11.65 8.06
N ILE A 130 7.73 -11.58 7.25
CA ILE A 130 8.49 -12.75 6.81
C ILE A 130 9.94 -12.63 7.27
N THR A 131 10.58 -13.78 7.48
CA THR A 131 12.04 -13.88 7.67
C THR A 131 12.62 -14.64 6.50
N VAL A 132 13.67 -14.11 5.90
CA VAL A 132 14.32 -14.72 4.73
C VAL A 132 15.81 -14.88 4.95
N ASP A 133 16.34 -15.99 4.44
CA ASP A 133 17.76 -16.26 4.31
C ASP A 133 18.16 -16.06 2.84
N LEU A 134 19.20 -15.27 2.61
CA LEU A 134 19.78 -15.02 1.28
C LEU A 134 20.79 -16.10 0.95
N GLU A 135 20.64 -16.75 -0.21
CA GLU A 135 21.43 -17.94 -0.59
C GLU A 135 22.19 -17.70 -1.91
N LYS A 136 23.45 -18.15 -1.95
CA LYS A 136 24.26 -18.13 -3.17
C LYS A 136 23.96 -19.30 -4.08
N ASP A 137 23.66 -20.44 -3.46
CA ASP A 137 23.41 -21.69 -4.15
C ASP A 137 21.94 -22.04 -4.13
N ARG A 138 21.49 -22.74 -5.16
CA ARG A 138 20.12 -23.19 -5.26
C ARG A 138 19.80 -24.23 -4.21
N CYS A 139 18.78 -24.02 -3.41
CA CYS A 139 18.26 -25.01 -2.47
C CYS A 139 16.86 -25.51 -2.91
N GLY A 140 16.39 -26.62 -2.32
CA GLY A 140 15.13 -27.24 -2.72
C GLY A 140 13.89 -26.38 -2.51
N GLU A 141 13.91 -25.48 -1.51
CA GLU A 141 12.81 -24.58 -1.15
C GLU A 141 13.14 -23.11 -1.40
N CYS A 142 14.21 -22.84 -2.15
CA CYS A 142 14.59 -21.49 -2.49
C CYS A 142 13.74 -20.91 -3.61
N LEU A 143 13.37 -19.66 -3.46
CA LEU A 143 12.82 -18.83 -4.50
C LEU A 143 13.96 -18.19 -5.30
N GLU A 144 13.79 -18.17 -6.61
CA GLU A 144 14.72 -17.48 -7.50
C GLU A 144 14.44 -15.98 -7.52
N THR A 145 15.46 -15.19 -7.23
CA THR A 145 15.34 -13.73 -7.07
C THR A 145 14.77 -13.05 -8.32
N ASP A 146 15.32 -13.37 -9.49
CA ASP A 146 14.89 -12.75 -10.74
C ASP A 146 13.50 -13.22 -11.18
N ALA A 147 13.11 -14.47 -10.86
CA ALA A 147 11.77 -14.96 -11.17
C ALA A 147 10.70 -14.16 -10.39
N VAL A 148 10.92 -13.92 -9.09
CA VAL A 148 10.00 -13.13 -8.26
C VAL A 148 9.90 -11.69 -8.77
N LEU A 149 11.01 -11.06 -9.13
CA LEU A 149 11.01 -9.68 -9.63
C LEU A 149 10.35 -9.56 -11.01
N ASN A 150 10.55 -10.53 -11.90
CA ASN A 150 9.90 -10.56 -13.21
C ASN A 150 8.38 -10.73 -13.09
N GLU A 151 7.92 -11.59 -12.17
CA GLU A 151 6.50 -11.74 -11.89
C GLU A 151 5.91 -10.43 -11.32
N ALA A 152 6.61 -9.78 -10.39
CA ALA A 152 6.19 -8.52 -9.81
C ALA A 152 6.08 -7.40 -10.87
N ALA A 153 7.02 -7.33 -11.82
CA ALA A 153 6.97 -6.38 -12.93
C ALA A 153 5.82 -6.69 -13.91
N ALA A 154 5.56 -7.98 -14.17
CA ALA A 154 4.46 -8.41 -15.04
C ALA A 154 3.08 -8.11 -14.44
N THR A 155 2.95 -8.18 -13.11
CA THR A 155 1.70 -7.92 -12.38
C THR A 155 1.53 -6.45 -11.97
N GLY A 156 2.50 -5.58 -12.26
CA GLY A 156 2.45 -4.15 -11.94
C GLY A 156 2.65 -3.83 -10.45
N VAL A 157 3.16 -4.77 -9.67
CA VAL A 157 3.49 -4.57 -8.25
C VAL A 157 4.63 -3.56 -8.08
N ILE A 158 5.65 -3.67 -8.93
CA ILE A 158 6.73 -2.69 -9.07
C ILE A 158 6.53 -1.94 -10.39
N GLY A 159 6.59 -0.60 -10.32
CA GLY A 159 6.52 0.23 -11.52
C GLY A 159 7.68 -0.07 -12.49
N LYS A 160 7.39 0.02 -13.79
CA LYS A 160 8.42 -0.02 -14.83
C LYS A 160 9.26 1.25 -14.79
#